data_829c135ac17a3e9bdf96a53944067168
#
_entry.id   829c135ac17a3e9bdf96a53944067168
#
_cell.length_a   1.000
_cell.length_b   1.000
_cell.length_c   1.000
_cell.angle_alpha   90.00
_cell.angle_beta   90.00
_cell.angle_gamma   90.00
#
_symmetry.space_group_name_H-M   'P 1'
#
loop_
_entity.id
_entity.type
_entity.pdbx_description
1 polymer ?
#
loop_
_entity_poly.entity_id
_entity_poly.type
_entity_poly.pdbx_seq_one_letter_code
_entity_poly.pdbx_strand_id
1 'polypeptide(L)'
;MIRRYVMKALKITKGFNQLLNTLRVHHMDVYKTLSEVVVQIIAGKNKSLLQEALELSKTIKENKNTTTVWINNETYDTLKIVQSRYKERYNKTIPVGDIAEGLCTESLRSVCYRELLKETL
;
A
#
# COMPACT_ATOMS: atom_id res chain seq x y z
N MET A 1 -8.15 29.22 -11.21
CA MET A 1 -6.96 28.65 -10.59
C MET A 1 -6.93 27.15 -10.79
N ILE A 2 -5.87 26.65 -11.35
CA ILE A 2 -5.74 25.22 -11.55
C ILE A 2 -5.20 24.59 -10.28
N ARG A 3 -5.99 23.73 -9.67
CA ARG A 3 -5.56 23.00 -8.51
C ARG A 3 -4.69 21.82 -8.97
N ARG A 4 -3.46 21.82 -8.57
CA ARG A 4 -2.58 20.69 -8.83
C ARG A 4 -2.62 19.73 -7.66
N TYR A 5 -2.96 18.49 -7.96
CA TYR A 5 -2.79 17.43 -6.99
C TYR A 5 -1.32 17.03 -7.00
N VAL A 6 -0.67 17.21 -5.88
CA VAL A 6 0.71 16.76 -5.76
C VAL A 6 0.65 15.27 -5.42
N MET A 7 1.15 14.47 -6.36
CA MET A 7 1.21 13.02 -6.20
C MET A 7 2.66 12.62 -5.95
N LYS A 8 2.84 11.56 -5.19
CA LYS A 8 4.16 10.99 -4.94
C LYS A 8 4.28 9.66 -5.66
N ALA A 9 5.43 9.44 -6.28
CA ALA A 9 5.74 8.16 -6.91
C ALA A 9 6.06 7.13 -5.84
N LEU A 10 5.39 6.00 -5.91
CA LEU A 10 5.63 4.87 -5.02
C LEU A 10 6.15 3.71 -5.85
N LYS A 11 7.36 3.27 -5.55
CA LYS A 11 7.97 2.15 -6.26
C LYS A 11 7.50 0.84 -5.64
N ILE A 12 6.83 0.02 -6.42
CA ILE A 12 6.26 -1.24 -5.97
C ILE A 12 6.70 -2.38 -6.88
N THR A 13 6.50 -3.61 -6.43
CA THR A 13 6.78 -4.78 -7.27
C THR A 13 5.66 -4.93 -8.31
N LYS A 14 5.99 -5.57 -9.44
CA LYS A 14 4.98 -5.86 -10.46
C LYS A 14 3.94 -6.85 -9.95
N GLY A 15 4.34 -7.75 -9.03
CA GLY A 15 3.38 -8.65 -8.38
C GLY A 15 2.32 -7.88 -7.59
N PHE A 16 2.75 -6.90 -6.80
CA PHE A 16 1.84 -6.06 -6.06
C PHE A 16 0.97 -5.20 -6.99
N ASN A 17 1.58 -4.69 -8.06
CA ASN A 17 0.85 -3.92 -9.07
C ASN A 17 -0.26 -4.77 -9.71
N GLN A 18 0.01 -6.04 -9.98
CA GLN A 18 -1.00 -6.96 -10.52
C GLN A 18 -2.14 -7.17 -9.53
N LEU A 19 -1.83 -7.30 -8.24
CA LEU A 19 -2.83 -7.39 -7.18
C LEU A 19 -3.74 -6.16 -7.20
N LEU A 20 -3.14 -4.98 -7.27
CA LEU A 20 -3.89 -3.72 -7.28
C LEU A 20 -4.77 -3.60 -8.52
N ASN A 21 -4.26 -4.01 -9.68
CA ASN A 21 -5.06 -4.01 -10.92
C ASN A 21 -6.25 -4.93 -10.82
N THR A 22 -6.06 -6.12 -10.26
CA THR A 22 -7.15 -7.08 -10.08
C THR A 22 -8.23 -6.53 -9.16
N LEU A 23 -7.83 -5.91 -8.05
CA LEU A 23 -8.78 -5.27 -7.15
C LEU A 23 -9.52 -4.13 -7.83
N ARG A 24 -8.81 -3.32 -8.62
CA ARG A 24 -9.44 -2.22 -9.34
C ARG A 24 -10.51 -2.73 -10.32
N VAL A 25 -10.21 -3.80 -11.04
CA VAL A 25 -11.17 -4.41 -11.97
C VAL A 25 -12.40 -4.93 -11.22
N HIS A 26 -12.20 -5.59 -10.08
CA HIS A 26 -13.30 -6.13 -9.28
C HIS A 26 -14.18 -5.03 -8.68
N HIS A 27 -13.63 -3.84 -8.49
CA HIS A 27 -14.33 -2.73 -7.83
C HIS A 27 -14.37 -1.48 -8.70
N MET A 28 -14.44 -1.64 -10.02
CA MET A 28 -14.36 -0.50 -10.94
C MET A 28 -15.56 0.45 -10.83
N ASP A 29 -16.64 0.02 -10.20
CA ASP A 29 -17.77 0.90 -9.90
C ASP A 29 -17.42 1.92 -8.81
N VAL A 30 -16.46 1.59 -7.96
CA VAL A 30 -16.07 2.42 -6.81
C VAL A 30 -14.70 3.04 -7.02
N TYR A 31 -13.73 2.26 -7.50
CA TYR A 31 -12.35 2.71 -7.66
C TYR A 31 -11.97 2.75 -9.13
N LYS A 32 -11.64 3.93 -9.63
CA LYS A 32 -11.29 4.13 -11.04
C LYS A 32 -9.80 4.12 -11.30
N THR A 33 -8.98 4.31 -10.26
CA THR A 33 -7.52 4.36 -10.40
C THR A 33 -6.84 3.45 -9.40
N LEU A 34 -5.61 3.03 -9.73
CA LEU A 34 -4.79 2.25 -8.80
C LEU A 34 -4.48 3.05 -7.54
N SER A 35 -4.32 4.36 -7.69
CA SER A 35 -4.08 5.26 -6.55
C SER A 35 -5.19 5.14 -5.52
N GLU A 36 -6.45 5.17 -5.97
CA GLU A 36 -7.61 5.04 -5.06
C GLU A 36 -7.60 3.71 -4.32
N VAL A 37 -7.28 2.62 -5.02
CA VAL A 37 -7.21 1.28 -4.41
C VAL A 37 -6.14 1.24 -3.32
N VAL A 38 -4.93 1.69 -3.65
CA VAL A 38 -3.81 1.71 -2.69
C VAL A 38 -4.16 2.53 -1.46
N VAL A 39 -4.71 3.72 -1.66
CA VAL A 39 -5.07 4.61 -0.56
C VAL A 39 -6.10 3.95 0.36
N GLN A 40 -7.11 3.32 -0.21
CA GLN A 40 -8.16 2.65 0.59
C GLN A 40 -7.63 1.47 1.37
N ILE A 41 -6.75 0.68 0.78
CA ILE A 41 -6.16 -0.47 1.47
C ILE A 41 -5.28 0.02 2.63
N ILE A 42 -4.45 1.02 2.39
CA ILE A 42 -3.56 1.55 3.43
C ILE A 42 -4.37 2.16 4.57
N ALA A 43 -5.45 2.88 4.25
CA ALA A 43 -6.34 3.44 5.27
C ALA A 43 -6.98 2.34 6.14
N GLY A 44 -7.18 1.15 5.59
CA GLY A 44 -7.71 0.01 6.34
C GLY A 44 -9.16 0.16 6.78
N LYS A 45 -9.90 1.10 6.23
CA LYS A 45 -11.30 1.36 6.61
C LYS A 45 -12.27 0.42 5.94
N ASN A 46 -11.92 -0.10 4.78
CA ASN A 46 -12.74 -1.05 4.05
C ASN A 46 -12.24 -2.46 4.31
N LYS A 47 -12.84 -3.12 5.28
CA LYS A 47 -12.41 -4.46 5.70
C LYS A 47 -12.57 -5.50 4.60
N SER A 48 -13.62 -5.38 3.79
CA SER A 48 -13.85 -6.31 2.67
C SER A 48 -12.76 -6.19 1.62
N LEU A 49 -12.35 -4.97 1.30
CA LEU A 49 -11.28 -4.72 0.34
C LEU A 49 -9.96 -5.27 0.86
N LEU A 50 -9.66 -5.03 2.13
CA LEU A 50 -8.44 -5.55 2.75
C LEU A 50 -8.43 -7.08 2.75
N GLN A 51 -9.54 -7.70 3.10
CA GLN A 51 -9.68 -9.16 3.10
C GLN A 51 -9.46 -9.72 1.70
N GLU A 52 -10.05 -9.10 0.68
CA GLU A 52 -9.87 -9.53 -0.70
C GLU A 52 -8.41 -9.40 -1.13
N ALA A 53 -7.74 -8.32 -0.74
CA ALA A 53 -6.32 -8.12 -1.03
C ALA A 53 -5.47 -9.24 -0.43
N LEU A 54 -5.73 -9.59 0.83
CA LEU A 54 -5.02 -10.68 1.51
C LEU A 54 -5.25 -12.02 0.81
N GLU A 55 -6.47 -12.28 0.39
CA GLU A 55 -6.82 -13.52 -0.33
C GLU A 55 -6.10 -13.59 -1.68
N LEU A 56 -6.16 -12.49 -2.44
CA LEU A 56 -5.52 -12.43 -3.75
C LEU A 56 -4.00 -12.53 -3.66
N SER A 57 -3.40 -12.00 -2.60
CA SER A 57 -1.95 -12.05 -2.42
C SER A 57 -1.41 -13.48 -2.38
N LYS A 58 -2.26 -14.43 -1.99
CA LYS A 58 -1.90 -15.84 -1.92
C LYS A 58 -1.89 -16.51 -3.29
N THR A 59 -2.59 -15.93 -4.27
CA THR A 59 -2.75 -16.53 -5.60
C THR A 59 -1.92 -15.85 -6.67
N ILE A 60 -1.49 -14.61 -6.44
CA ILE A 60 -0.71 -13.84 -7.40
C ILE A 60 0.74 -14.31 -7.38
N LYS A 61 1.26 -14.60 -8.56
CA LYS A 61 2.64 -15.05 -8.72
C LYS A 61 3.60 -13.92 -8.35
N GLU A 62 4.61 -14.26 -7.56
CA GLU A 62 5.62 -13.30 -7.16
C GLU A 62 6.38 -12.78 -8.39
N ASN A 63 6.51 -11.46 -8.48
CA ASN A 63 7.30 -10.81 -9.50
C ASN A 63 7.98 -9.60 -8.84
N LYS A 64 9.28 -9.71 -8.63
CA LYS A 64 10.08 -8.72 -7.91
C LYS A 64 10.52 -7.53 -8.75
N ASN A 65 10.29 -7.57 -10.06
CA ASN A 65 10.55 -6.41 -10.90
C ASN A 65 9.68 -5.25 -10.42
N THR A 66 10.18 -4.05 -10.56
CA THR A 66 9.50 -2.88 -10.00
C THR A 66 8.79 -2.05 -11.06
N THR A 67 7.77 -1.35 -10.60
CA THR A 67 7.04 -0.36 -11.38
C THR A 67 6.64 0.77 -10.43
N THR A 68 6.00 1.80 -10.96
CA THR A 68 5.62 2.97 -10.18
C THR A 68 4.10 3.10 -10.13
N VAL A 69 3.56 3.37 -8.94
CA VAL A 69 2.19 3.81 -8.78
C VAL A 69 2.22 5.19 -8.11
N TRP A 70 1.25 6.04 -8.45
CA TRP A 70 1.18 7.38 -7.86
C TRP A 70 0.14 7.40 -6.76
N ILE A 71 0.50 7.98 -5.62
CA ILE A 71 -0.39 8.11 -4.47
C ILE A 71 -0.40 9.55 -3.98
N ASN A 72 -1.40 9.92 -3.19
CA ASN A 72 -1.48 11.26 -2.66
C ASN A 72 -0.43 11.48 -1.54
N ASN A 73 -0.12 12.74 -1.28
CA ASN A 73 0.88 13.11 -0.28
C ASN A 73 0.53 12.59 1.11
N GLU A 74 -0.72 12.68 1.48
CA GLU A 74 -1.18 12.26 2.80
C GLU A 74 -0.87 10.78 3.06
N THR A 75 -1.19 9.92 2.10
CA THR A 75 -0.90 8.49 2.20
C THR A 75 0.60 8.24 2.21
N TYR A 76 1.35 8.94 1.36
CA TYR A 76 2.80 8.83 1.33
C TYR A 76 3.41 9.21 2.67
N ASP A 77 2.95 10.32 3.25
CA ASP A 77 3.45 10.78 4.55
C ASP A 77 3.16 9.75 5.65
N THR A 78 2.01 9.11 5.60
CA THR A 78 1.68 8.02 6.53
C THR A 78 2.69 6.87 6.41
N LEU A 79 3.05 6.49 5.18
CA LEU A 79 4.05 5.45 4.96
C LEU A 79 5.43 5.88 5.49
N LYS A 80 5.78 7.15 5.32
CA LYS A 80 7.05 7.70 5.83
C LYS A 80 7.10 7.65 7.35
N ILE A 81 5.99 7.92 8.02
CA ILE A 81 5.92 7.84 9.48
C ILE A 81 6.12 6.40 9.94
N VAL A 82 5.46 5.45 9.29
CA VAL A 82 5.65 4.02 9.59
C VAL A 82 7.10 3.61 9.37
N GLN A 83 7.72 4.08 8.27
CA GLN A 83 9.11 3.83 7.96
C GLN A 83 10.03 4.33 9.09
N SER A 84 9.79 5.55 9.59
CA SER A 84 10.58 6.14 10.67
C SER A 84 10.43 5.34 11.97
N ARG A 85 9.21 4.95 12.31
CA ARG A 85 8.96 4.16 13.52
C ARG A 85 9.59 2.78 13.44
N TYR A 86 9.56 2.17 12.27
CA TYR A 86 10.21 0.88 12.05
C TYR A 86 11.72 1.00 12.26
N LYS A 87 12.33 2.05 11.71
CA LYS A 87 13.76 2.30 11.88
C LYS A 87 14.13 2.51 13.35
N GLU A 88 13.33 3.27 14.09
CA GLU A 88 13.57 3.50 15.52
C GLU A 88 13.52 2.19 16.32
N ARG A 89 12.56 1.32 15.99
CA ARG A 89 12.34 0.09 16.76
C ARG A 89 13.29 -1.03 16.36
N TYR A 90 13.58 -1.19 15.07
CA TYR A 90 14.34 -2.32 14.55
C TYR A 90 15.67 -1.93 13.92
N ASN A 91 16.02 -0.65 13.94
CA ASN A 91 17.27 -0.13 13.39
C ASN A 91 17.49 -0.53 11.93
N LYS A 92 16.43 -0.54 11.15
CA LYS A 92 16.46 -0.92 9.73
C LYS A 92 15.51 -0.04 8.94
N THR A 93 16.00 0.49 7.81
CA THR A 93 15.19 1.30 6.90
C THR A 93 14.55 0.39 5.85
N ILE A 94 13.23 0.40 5.80
CA ILE A 94 12.45 -0.36 4.81
C ILE A 94 11.92 0.64 3.77
N PRO A 95 12.05 0.36 2.47
CA PRO A 95 11.48 1.24 1.45
C PRO A 95 9.97 1.40 1.63
N VAL A 96 9.46 2.60 1.37
CA VAL A 96 8.01 2.88 1.55
C VAL A 96 7.13 1.99 0.68
N GLY A 97 7.60 1.61 -0.51
CA GLY A 97 6.87 0.67 -1.37
C GLY A 97 6.70 -0.68 -0.73
N ASP A 98 7.73 -1.17 -0.04
CA ASP A 98 7.68 -2.45 0.67
C ASP A 98 6.73 -2.38 1.87
N ILE A 99 6.67 -1.22 2.53
CA ILE A 99 5.73 -1.00 3.63
C ILE A 99 4.29 -1.06 3.12
N ALA A 100 4.02 -0.39 2.00
CA ALA A 100 2.70 -0.40 1.37
C ALA A 100 2.28 -1.83 0.99
N GLU A 101 3.18 -2.57 0.36
CA GLU A 101 2.93 -3.96 -0.01
C GLU A 101 2.70 -4.83 1.22
N GLY A 102 3.52 -4.66 2.25
CA GLY A 102 3.38 -5.39 3.51
C GLY A 102 2.05 -5.16 4.20
N LEU A 103 1.52 -3.94 4.12
CA LEU A 103 0.21 -3.62 4.68
C LEU A 103 -0.92 -4.30 3.91
N CYS A 104 -0.69 -4.66 2.66
CA CYS A 104 -1.69 -5.24 1.77
C CYS A 104 -1.56 -6.76 1.62
N THR A 105 -0.52 -7.37 2.17
CA THR A 105 -0.26 -8.80 2.00
C THR A 105 -0.20 -9.51 3.35
N GLU A 106 -0.52 -10.79 3.33
CA GLU A 106 -0.45 -11.61 4.54
C GLU A 106 0.99 -12.03 4.79
N SER A 107 1.67 -11.28 5.66
CA SER A 107 3.05 -11.56 6.02
C SER A 107 3.31 -11.10 7.47
N LEU A 108 4.40 -11.56 8.05
CA LEU A 108 4.80 -11.13 9.39
C LEU A 108 5.12 -9.63 9.40
N ARG A 109 5.69 -9.13 8.33
CA ARG A 109 5.97 -7.70 8.18
C ARG A 109 4.69 -6.88 8.18
N SER A 110 3.66 -7.40 7.52
CA SER A 110 2.36 -6.76 7.47
C SER A 110 1.80 -6.51 8.88
N VAL A 111 1.92 -7.50 9.75
CA VAL A 111 1.46 -7.37 11.14
C VAL A 111 2.22 -6.26 11.84
N CYS A 112 3.55 -6.25 11.71
CA CYS A 112 4.38 -5.22 12.35
C CYS A 112 4.04 -3.81 11.83
N TYR A 113 3.85 -3.67 10.53
CA TYR A 113 3.52 -2.39 9.94
C TYR A 113 2.15 -1.89 10.39
N ARG A 114 1.19 -2.78 10.51
CA ARG A 114 -0.15 -2.42 11.00
C ARG A 114 -0.12 -1.88 12.43
N GLU A 115 0.68 -2.49 13.28
CA GLU A 115 0.86 -2.02 14.66
C GLU A 115 1.46 -0.62 14.68
N LEU A 116 2.50 -0.39 13.88
CA LEU A 116 3.13 0.91 13.78
C LEU A 116 2.18 1.95 13.21
N LEU A 117 1.35 1.55 12.25
CA LEU A 117 0.33 2.42 11.68
C LEU A 117 -0.70 2.83 12.73
N LYS A 118 -1.13 1.93 13.58
CA LYS A 118 -2.06 2.23 14.67
C LYS A 118 -1.47 3.24 15.65
N GLU A 119 -0.18 3.12 15.96
CA GLU A 119 0.52 4.08 16.81
C GLU A 119 0.55 5.49 16.20
N THR A 120 0.48 5.56 14.87
CA THR A 120 0.52 6.81 14.13
C THR A 120 -0.83 7.53 14.16
N LEU A 121 -1.89 6.78 14.23
CA LEU A 121 -3.25 7.31 14.26
C LEU A 121 -3.67 7.67 15.68
#